data_a2b48b83e486958100cac7d2433e781b
#
_entry.id   a2b48b83e486958100cac7d2433e781b
#
_cell.length_a   1.000
_cell.length_b   1.000
_cell.length_c   1.000
_cell.angle_alpha   90.00
_cell.angle_beta   90.00
_cell.angle_gamma   90.00
#
_symmetry.space_group_name_H-M   'P 1'
#
loop_
_entity.id
_entity.type
_entity.pdbx_description
1 polymer ?
#
loop_
_entity_poly.entity_id
_entity_poly.type
_entity_poly.pdbx_seq_one_letter_code
_entity_poly.pdbx_strand_id
1 'polypeptide(L)'
;MMRPMSDRTVSEIFDPAAWREVPGFDFDDITYHRSVEHGTVRIAFNRPEVRNAFRPRTVDQLYTALDHARMSTDVGCVLLTGNGPSPKDGGWAFCSGGDQRIRGKDGYKYTLEDASGRAGDTEDTVQAGRAGRLHILEVQRLIRFMPKVVIAVVNGWAAGGGHSLHVVSDLTLASREHGKFKQTDADVASFDSGYGSALLARQVGQKRAREIFFLGRDYSAREAFEMGMVNAVVPHQQLEATALEWGAEINTKSPTAMKMLKYGFNLPDEGLVGQQLFAGEATRLAYGTEEAKEGRDAFVEKRPRDFSRFPWSY
;
A
#
# COMPACT_ATOMS: atom_id res chain seq x y z
N MET A 1 -19.54 2.49 -25.89
CA MET A 1 -18.55 1.89 -26.82
C MET A 1 -17.28 1.64 -26.00
N MET A 2 -17.01 0.41 -25.62
CA MET A 2 -15.76 0.05 -24.90
C MET A 2 -14.57 0.30 -25.82
N ARG A 3 -13.59 1.10 -25.38
CA ARG A 3 -12.29 1.16 -26.06
C ARG A 3 -11.63 -0.23 -25.95
N PRO A 4 -11.04 -0.74 -27.02
CA PRO A 4 -10.31 -1.99 -26.96
C PRO A 4 -9.13 -1.87 -25.99
N MET A 5 -8.94 -2.89 -25.15
CA MET A 5 -7.96 -2.97 -24.05
C MET A 5 -6.48 -2.91 -24.47
N SER A 6 -6.17 -2.84 -25.75
CA SER A 6 -4.81 -2.86 -26.31
C SER A 6 -4.06 -1.52 -26.30
N ASP A 7 -4.65 -0.44 -25.79
CA ASP A 7 -4.07 0.91 -25.91
C ASP A 7 -3.81 1.61 -24.55
N ARG A 8 -3.84 0.89 -23.44
CA ARG A 8 -3.41 1.43 -22.15
C ARG A 8 -1.91 1.26 -22.03
N THR A 9 -1.18 2.34 -22.26
CA THR A 9 0.27 2.37 -22.08
C THR A 9 0.60 2.04 -20.61
N VAL A 10 1.07 0.82 -20.38
CA VAL A 10 1.68 0.45 -19.11
C VAL A 10 3.10 1.05 -19.11
N SER A 11 3.75 1.11 -17.96
CA SER A 11 5.09 1.68 -17.79
C SER A 11 6.12 1.14 -18.80
N GLU A 12 7.06 1.96 -19.26
CA GLU A 12 8.16 1.54 -20.15
C GLU A 12 9.07 0.46 -19.55
N ILE A 13 9.08 0.33 -18.20
CA ILE A 13 9.85 -0.71 -17.49
C ILE A 13 8.98 -1.91 -17.11
N PHE A 14 7.74 -1.97 -17.61
CA PHE A 14 6.82 -3.06 -17.40
C PHE A 14 7.07 -4.19 -18.40
N ASP A 15 7.34 -5.39 -17.90
CA ASP A 15 7.44 -6.57 -18.74
C ASP A 15 6.07 -7.26 -18.90
N PRO A 16 5.41 -7.15 -20.07
CA PRO A 16 4.11 -7.77 -20.27
C PRO A 16 4.12 -9.30 -20.18
N ALA A 17 5.28 -9.94 -20.32
CA ALA A 17 5.39 -11.40 -20.19
C ALA A 17 5.35 -11.89 -18.74
N ALA A 18 5.75 -11.02 -17.80
CA ALA A 18 5.77 -11.34 -16.37
C ALA A 18 4.41 -11.15 -15.67
N TRP A 19 3.45 -10.46 -16.33
CA TRP A 19 2.23 -10.00 -15.70
C TRP A 19 0.97 -10.37 -16.52
N ARG A 20 -0.12 -10.61 -15.82
CA ARG A 20 -1.47 -10.70 -16.37
C ARG A 20 -2.39 -9.73 -15.65
N GLU A 21 -3.34 -9.14 -16.33
CA GLU A 21 -4.36 -8.29 -15.74
C GLU A 21 -5.24 -9.10 -14.76
N VAL A 22 -5.61 -8.49 -13.64
CA VAL A 22 -6.54 -9.12 -12.70
C VAL A 22 -7.96 -8.86 -13.20
N PRO A 23 -8.74 -9.90 -13.54
CA PRO A 23 -10.06 -9.71 -14.12
C PRO A 23 -11.08 -9.18 -13.09
N GLY A 24 -12.14 -8.56 -13.59
CA GLY A 24 -13.25 -8.08 -12.75
C GLY A 24 -13.10 -6.66 -12.24
N PHE A 25 -12.05 -5.96 -12.64
CA PHE A 25 -11.83 -4.56 -12.29
C PHE A 25 -11.70 -3.69 -13.54
N ASP A 26 -12.48 -2.60 -13.58
CA ASP A 26 -12.38 -1.57 -14.63
C ASP A 26 -11.82 -0.28 -14.01
N PHE A 27 -10.51 -0.29 -13.76
CA PHE A 27 -9.78 0.85 -13.20
C PHE A 27 -9.23 1.73 -14.31
N ASP A 28 -9.30 3.05 -14.14
CA ASP A 28 -8.76 4.05 -15.07
C ASP A 28 -7.59 4.86 -14.46
N ASP A 29 -7.62 5.11 -13.16
CA ASP A 29 -6.58 5.86 -12.45
C ASP A 29 -5.45 4.97 -11.92
N ILE A 30 -5.63 3.66 -11.95
CA ILE A 30 -4.60 2.67 -11.60
C ILE A 30 -4.59 1.51 -12.58
N THR A 31 -3.50 0.73 -12.60
CA THR A 31 -3.47 -0.60 -13.22
C THR A 31 -3.26 -1.66 -12.16
N TYR A 32 -3.88 -2.84 -12.36
CA TYR A 32 -3.83 -3.94 -11.41
C TYR A 32 -3.48 -5.24 -12.12
N HIS A 33 -2.28 -5.75 -11.85
CA HIS A 33 -1.75 -6.95 -12.49
C HIS A 33 -1.31 -7.97 -11.45
N ARG A 34 -1.23 -9.22 -11.88
CA ARG A 34 -0.72 -10.33 -11.10
C ARG A 34 0.42 -11.00 -11.85
N SER A 35 1.47 -11.40 -11.13
CA SER A 35 2.55 -12.21 -11.69
C SER A 35 2.01 -13.53 -12.25
N VAL A 36 2.58 -13.96 -13.38
CA VAL A 36 2.24 -15.23 -14.01
C VAL A 36 2.84 -16.43 -13.26
N GLU A 37 3.91 -16.21 -12.49
CA GLU A 37 4.70 -17.28 -11.86
C GLU A 37 4.39 -17.47 -10.37
N HIS A 38 4.08 -16.40 -9.63
CA HIS A 38 3.95 -16.47 -8.17
C HIS A 38 2.92 -15.49 -7.61
N GLY A 39 2.71 -15.54 -6.28
CA GLY A 39 1.71 -14.76 -5.55
C GLY A 39 2.06 -13.29 -5.35
N THR A 40 2.58 -12.61 -6.36
CA THR A 40 2.82 -11.15 -6.33
C THR A 40 1.82 -10.42 -7.19
N VAL A 41 1.28 -9.32 -6.70
CA VAL A 41 0.45 -8.39 -7.48
C VAL A 41 1.15 -7.04 -7.60
N ARG A 42 0.89 -6.36 -8.72
CA ARG A 42 1.36 -5.02 -9.04
C ARG A 42 0.16 -4.07 -9.11
N ILE A 43 0.17 -3.06 -8.27
CA ILE A 43 -0.79 -1.96 -8.28
C ILE A 43 -0.01 -0.70 -8.63
N ALA A 44 -0.37 -0.04 -9.73
CA ALA A 44 0.34 1.16 -10.17
C ALA A 44 -0.60 2.31 -10.42
N PHE A 45 -0.25 3.49 -9.90
CA PHE A 45 -0.89 4.74 -10.30
C PHE A 45 -0.76 4.93 -11.81
N ASN A 46 -1.83 5.35 -12.47
CA ASN A 46 -1.90 5.46 -13.93
C ASN A 46 -2.40 6.83 -14.40
N ARG A 47 -1.80 7.87 -13.85
CA ARG A 47 -2.02 9.27 -14.22
C ARG A 47 -0.67 9.97 -14.49
N PRO A 48 0.19 9.42 -15.37
CA PRO A 48 1.56 9.92 -15.57
C PRO A 48 1.60 11.36 -16.07
N GLU A 49 0.59 11.81 -16.81
CA GLU A 49 0.45 13.19 -17.31
C GLU A 49 0.37 14.24 -16.20
N VAL A 50 0.08 13.81 -14.97
CA VAL A 50 0.01 14.65 -13.76
C VAL A 50 0.91 14.12 -12.64
N ARG A 51 1.98 13.42 -13.00
CA ARG A 51 2.94 12.83 -12.05
C ARG A 51 2.28 11.85 -11.06
N ASN A 52 1.29 11.12 -11.51
CA ASN A 52 0.55 10.16 -10.69
C ASN A 52 -0.04 10.80 -9.40
N ALA A 53 -0.42 12.10 -9.48
CA ALA A 53 -1.15 12.75 -8.41
C ALA A 53 -2.50 12.05 -8.22
N PHE A 54 -2.85 11.72 -6.98
CA PHE A 54 -4.11 11.04 -6.68
C PHE A 54 -5.26 12.03 -6.49
N ARG A 55 -6.44 11.59 -6.90
CA ARG A 55 -7.75 12.20 -6.64
C ARG A 55 -8.64 11.21 -5.89
N PRO A 56 -9.82 11.60 -5.38
CA PRO A 56 -10.70 10.68 -4.64
C PRO A 56 -10.91 9.34 -5.36
N ARG A 57 -11.22 9.36 -6.65
CA ARG A 57 -11.39 8.15 -7.47
C ARG A 57 -10.14 7.25 -7.49
N THR A 58 -8.95 7.85 -7.61
CA THR A 58 -7.68 7.10 -7.55
C THR A 58 -7.54 6.38 -6.21
N VAL A 59 -7.90 7.04 -5.12
CA VAL A 59 -7.82 6.50 -3.76
C VAL A 59 -8.80 5.34 -3.57
N ASP A 60 -10.03 5.45 -4.11
CA ASP A 60 -11.03 4.38 -4.05
C ASP A 60 -10.58 3.14 -4.82
N GLN A 61 -10.06 3.35 -6.03
CA GLN A 61 -9.54 2.26 -6.85
C GLN A 61 -8.34 1.57 -6.18
N LEU A 62 -7.43 2.37 -5.61
CA LEU A 62 -6.28 1.87 -4.87
C LEU A 62 -6.72 1.06 -3.64
N TYR A 63 -7.68 1.57 -2.86
CA TYR A 63 -8.23 0.86 -1.71
C TYR A 63 -8.86 -0.47 -2.14
N THR A 64 -9.66 -0.46 -3.20
CA THR A 64 -10.33 -1.66 -3.73
C THR A 64 -9.32 -2.72 -4.18
N ALA A 65 -8.27 -2.32 -4.91
CA ALA A 65 -7.23 -3.26 -5.36
C ALA A 65 -6.41 -3.83 -4.19
N LEU A 66 -6.05 -2.99 -3.22
CA LEU A 66 -5.33 -3.42 -2.01
C LEU A 66 -6.18 -4.36 -1.14
N ASP A 67 -7.47 -4.06 -0.97
CA ASP A 67 -8.37 -4.92 -0.20
C ASP A 67 -8.60 -6.27 -0.88
N HIS A 68 -8.74 -6.29 -2.21
CA HIS A 68 -8.77 -7.53 -2.97
C HIS A 68 -7.49 -8.34 -2.80
N ALA A 69 -6.31 -7.71 -2.92
CA ALA A 69 -5.02 -8.36 -2.67
C ALA A 69 -4.91 -8.90 -1.23
N ARG A 70 -5.40 -8.13 -0.25
CA ARG A 70 -5.44 -8.53 1.17
C ARG A 70 -6.25 -9.80 1.39
N MET A 71 -7.40 -9.91 0.71
CA MET A 71 -8.31 -11.05 0.84
C MET A 71 -7.89 -12.25 0.00
N SER A 72 -7.07 -12.07 -1.03
CA SER A 72 -6.62 -13.16 -1.91
C SER A 72 -5.70 -14.13 -1.15
N THR A 73 -6.08 -15.40 -1.12
CA THR A 73 -5.36 -16.44 -0.34
C THR A 73 -4.02 -16.84 -0.95
N ASP A 74 -3.84 -16.58 -2.22
CA ASP A 74 -2.69 -16.93 -3.05
C ASP A 74 -1.78 -15.73 -3.38
N VAL A 75 -2.00 -14.59 -2.72
CA VAL A 75 -1.13 -13.41 -2.79
C VAL A 75 -0.34 -13.27 -1.50
N GLY A 76 0.99 -13.19 -1.61
CA GLY A 76 1.90 -12.95 -0.48
C GLY A 76 2.54 -11.56 -0.49
N CYS A 77 2.69 -10.97 -1.69
CA CYS A 77 3.37 -9.69 -1.88
C CYS A 77 2.60 -8.73 -2.79
N VAL A 78 2.64 -7.46 -2.47
CA VAL A 78 2.08 -6.36 -3.27
C VAL A 78 3.20 -5.41 -3.66
N LEU A 79 3.37 -5.15 -4.95
CA LEU A 79 4.20 -4.06 -5.47
C LEU A 79 3.32 -2.84 -5.70
N LEU A 80 3.64 -1.74 -5.05
CA LEU A 80 2.98 -0.46 -5.26
C LEU A 80 3.92 0.46 -6.02
N THR A 81 3.52 0.94 -7.20
CA THR A 81 4.37 1.75 -8.09
C THR A 81 3.56 2.82 -8.84
N GLY A 82 4.20 3.48 -9.80
CA GLY A 82 3.55 4.42 -10.73
C GLY A 82 3.86 4.04 -12.18
N ASN A 83 2.90 4.16 -13.08
CA ASN A 83 3.16 4.05 -14.51
C ASN A 83 3.84 5.32 -15.05
N GLY A 84 4.62 5.19 -16.08
CA GLY A 84 5.36 6.30 -16.70
C GLY A 84 6.14 5.86 -17.94
N PRO A 85 6.88 6.78 -18.54
CA PRO A 85 7.07 8.19 -18.15
C PRO A 85 5.87 9.09 -18.44
N SER A 86 5.91 10.34 -17.95
CA SER A 86 4.92 11.35 -18.30
C SER A 86 5.00 11.68 -19.79
N PRO A 87 3.87 11.66 -20.52
CA PRO A 87 3.85 12.00 -21.94
C PRO A 87 4.17 13.49 -22.23
N LYS A 88 4.21 14.35 -21.19
CA LYS A 88 4.48 15.78 -21.35
C LYS A 88 5.96 16.11 -21.44
N ASP A 89 6.80 15.40 -20.70
CA ASP A 89 8.21 15.76 -20.53
C ASP A 89 9.14 14.58 -20.22
N GLY A 90 8.63 13.36 -20.33
CA GLY A 90 9.41 12.15 -20.06
C GLY A 90 9.76 11.91 -18.59
N GLY A 91 9.24 12.71 -17.68
CA GLY A 91 9.59 12.58 -16.27
C GLY A 91 8.83 11.46 -15.55
N TRP A 92 9.46 10.86 -14.57
CA TRP A 92 8.95 9.73 -13.79
C TRP A 92 8.38 10.17 -12.44
N ALA A 93 7.33 9.49 -12.01
CA ALA A 93 6.79 9.64 -10.66
C ALA A 93 6.18 8.33 -10.16
N PHE A 94 6.50 8.00 -8.92
CA PHE A 94 5.76 7.02 -8.14
C PHE A 94 4.37 7.58 -7.85
N CYS A 95 4.32 8.67 -7.08
CA CYS A 95 3.11 9.43 -6.78
C CYS A 95 3.51 10.82 -6.23
N SER A 96 2.97 11.88 -6.81
CA SER A 96 3.26 13.26 -6.37
C SER A 96 2.30 13.80 -5.31
N GLY A 97 1.52 12.92 -4.66
CA GLY A 97 0.58 13.31 -3.61
C GLY A 97 -0.80 13.67 -4.15
N GLY A 98 -1.57 14.42 -3.36
CA GLY A 98 -2.91 14.83 -3.74
C GLY A 98 -2.91 15.84 -4.89
N ASP A 99 -3.83 15.67 -5.84
CA ASP A 99 -3.96 16.55 -7.01
C ASP A 99 -4.46 17.94 -6.60
N GLN A 100 -3.53 18.89 -6.45
CA GLN A 100 -3.85 20.25 -5.98
C GLN A 100 -4.79 21.02 -6.93
N ARG A 101 -4.90 20.61 -8.21
CA ARG A 101 -5.80 21.27 -9.17
C ARG A 101 -7.27 21.03 -8.88
N ILE A 102 -7.58 19.93 -8.17
CA ILE A 102 -8.94 19.57 -7.78
C ILE A 102 -9.21 19.78 -6.29
N ARG A 103 -8.21 20.20 -5.52
CA ARG A 103 -8.39 20.60 -4.13
C ARG A 103 -9.19 21.90 -4.07
N GLY A 104 -10.48 21.82 -3.72
CA GLY A 104 -11.35 22.97 -3.51
C GLY A 104 -11.11 23.67 -2.18
N LYS A 105 -11.88 24.72 -1.90
CA LYS A 105 -11.83 25.45 -0.62
C LYS A 105 -12.10 24.56 0.59
N ASP A 106 -12.89 23.52 0.40
CA ASP A 106 -13.29 22.55 1.43
C ASP A 106 -12.52 21.22 1.35
N GLY A 107 -11.38 21.20 0.66
CA GLY A 107 -10.53 20.01 0.47
C GLY A 107 -10.89 19.19 -0.77
N TYR A 108 -10.50 17.92 -0.76
CA TYR A 108 -10.79 16.99 -1.85
C TYR A 108 -12.20 16.45 -1.67
N LYS A 109 -13.09 16.75 -2.63
CA LYS A 109 -14.45 16.25 -2.65
C LYS A 109 -14.69 15.43 -3.93
N TYR A 110 -15.56 14.46 -3.84
CA TYR A 110 -16.08 13.79 -5.02
C TYR A 110 -16.94 14.78 -5.82
N THR A 111 -16.66 14.90 -7.11
CA THR A 111 -17.60 15.51 -8.06
C THR A 111 -18.61 14.46 -8.51
N LEU A 112 -19.75 14.90 -9.07
CA LEU A 112 -20.73 13.98 -9.66
C LEU A 112 -20.11 13.12 -10.78
N GLU A 113 -19.09 13.62 -11.45
CA GLU A 113 -18.31 12.90 -12.46
C GLU A 113 -17.35 11.87 -11.85
N ASP A 114 -16.77 12.17 -10.68
CA ASP A 114 -15.91 11.23 -9.93
C ASP A 114 -16.71 10.16 -9.20
N ALA A 115 -17.95 10.44 -8.83
CA ALA A 115 -18.89 9.49 -8.20
C ALA A 115 -19.38 8.41 -9.16
N SER A 116 -18.68 8.25 -10.31
CA SER A 116 -18.73 7.06 -11.08
C SER A 116 -19.80 6.66 -11.94
N GLY A 117 -20.18 7.49 -12.77
CA GLY A 117 -21.07 7.07 -13.84
C GLY A 117 -22.43 6.52 -13.40
N ARG A 118 -22.85 6.78 -12.21
CA ARG A 118 -24.23 6.65 -11.74
C ARG A 118 -24.80 8.04 -11.51
N ALA A 119 -25.10 8.72 -12.62
CA ALA A 119 -25.98 9.88 -12.59
C ALA A 119 -27.31 9.43 -11.96
N GLY A 120 -27.56 9.83 -10.72
CA GLY A 120 -28.82 9.53 -10.06
C GLY A 120 -28.78 9.37 -8.55
N ASP A 121 -27.66 8.97 -7.95
CA ASP A 121 -27.59 8.80 -6.49
C ASP A 121 -27.09 10.09 -5.81
N THR A 122 -27.93 11.11 -5.79
CA THR A 122 -27.74 12.32 -4.96
C THR A 122 -27.88 12.04 -3.46
N GLU A 123 -28.20 10.80 -3.08
CA GLU A 123 -28.45 10.36 -1.71
C GLU A 123 -27.47 9.28 -1.22
N ASP A 124 -26.37 8.99 -1.93
CA ASP A 124 -25.40 8.04 -1.40
C ASP A 124 -24.66 8.65 -0.21
N THR A 125 -25.22 8.41 0.98
CA THR A 125 -24.67 8.84 2.27
C THR A 125 -23.27 8.26 2.52
N VAL A 126 -22.92 7.12 1.91
CA VAL A 126 -21.60 6.49 1.98
C VAL A 126 -20.59 7.33 1.19
N GLN A 127 -20.94 7.76 -0.02
CA GLN A 127 -20.08 8.62 -0.84
C GLN A 127 -19.91 10.00 -0.20
N ALA A 128 -20.98 10.60 0.31
CA ALA A 128 -20.92 11.86 1.05
C ALA A 128 -20.05 11.73 2.32
N GLY A 129 -20.12 10.62 3.04
CA GLY A 129 -19.28 10.32 4.17
C GLY A 129 -17.79 10.15 3.79
N ARG A 130 -17.51 9.54 2.64
CA ARG A 130 -16.14 9.41 2.10
C ARG A 130 -15.55 10.75 1.68
N ALA A 131 -16.34 11.62 1.07
CA ALA A 131 -15.91 12.94 0.63
C ALA A 131 -15.39 13.83 1.77
N GLY A 132 -15.88 13.64 2.99
CA GLY A 132 -15.43 14.37 4.18
C GLY A 132 -14.21 13.76 4.87
N ARG A 133 -13.70 12.61 4.41
CA ARG A 133 -12.56 11.91 5.02
C ARG A 133 -11.32 12.01 4.15
N LEU A 134 -10.15 12.08 4.78
CA LEU A 134 -8.87 11.88 4.11
C LEU A 134 -8.70 10.38 3.83
N HIS A 135 -9.37 9.90 2.79
CA HIS A 135 -9.46 8.48 2.48
C HIS A 135 -8.09 7.85 2.19
N ILE A 136 -7.10 8.63 1.76
CA ILE A 136 -5.71 8.17 1.61
C ILE A 136 -5.13 7.65 2.94
N LEU A 137 -5.56 8.17 4.09
CA LEU A 137 -5.14 7.66 5.40
C LEU A 137 -5.70 6.24 5.67
N GLU A 138 -6.87 5.91 5.13
CA GLU A 138 -7.41 4.54 5.19
C GLU A 138 -6.61 3.58 4.30
N VAL A 139 -6.08 4.04 3.17
CA VAL A 139 -5.13 3.28 2.34
C VAL A 139 -3.83 3.01 3.11
N GLN A 140 -3.27 4.03 3.77
CA GLN A 140 -2.09 3.88 4.63
C GLN A 140 -2.35 2.86 5.74
N ARG A 141 -3.52 2.95 6.39
CA ARG A 141 -3.93 2.00 7.43
C ARG A 141 -4.06 0.58 6.89
N LEU A 142 -4.66 0.42 5.71
CA LEU A 142 -4.80 -0.88 5.06
C LEU A 142 -3.43 -1.50 4.74
N ILE A 143 -2.49 -0.73 4.18
CA ILE A 143 -1.11 -1.17 3.92
C ILE A 143 -0.45 -1.67 5.20
N ARG A 144 -0.58 -0.90 6.29
CA ARG A 144 0.06 -1.22 7.56
C ARG A 144 -0.49 -2.48 8.22
N PHE A 145 -1.79 -2.72 8.11
CA PHE A 145 -2.46 -3.82 8.82
C PHE A 145 -2.75 -5.07 7.97
N MET A 146 -2.59 -4.99 6.65
CA MET A 146 -2.81 -6.17 5.82
C MET A 146 -1.75 -7.25 6.07
N PRO A 147 -2.13 -8.55 6.05
CA PRO A 147 -1.21 -9.66 6.33
C PRO A 147 -0.32 -10.02 5.12
N LYS A 148 0.03 -9.03 4.31
CA LYS A 148 0.83 -9.18 3.09
C LYS A 148 1.96 -8.19 3.12
N VAL A 149 3.10 -8.55 2.55
CA VAL A 149 4.21 -7.60 2.39
C VAL A 149 3.89 -6.62 1.27
N VAL A 150 4.08 -5.34 1.52
CA VAL A 150 3.94 -4.28 0.52
C VAL A 150 5.30 -3.67 0.24
N ILE A 151 5.72 -3.70 -1.02
CA ILE A 151 6.95 -3.07 -1.50
C ILE A 151 6.59 -1.83 -2.29
N ALA A 152 7.02 -0.66 -1.84
CA ALA A 152 6.98 0.56 -2.65
C ALA A 152 8.11 0.54 -3.68
N VAL A 153 7.77 0.62 -4.96
CA VAL A 153 8.71 0.63 -6.09
C VAL A 153 8.74 2.05 -6.64
N VAL A 154 9.65 2.87 -6.09
CA VAL A 154 9.73 4.31 -6.35
C VAL A 154 10.52 4.57 -7.61
N ASN A 155 9.83 4.64 -8.73
CA ASN A 155 10.39 4.83 -10.07
C ASN A 155 10.65 6.29 -10.44
N GLY A 156 10.28 7.25 -9.60
CA GLY A 156 10.41 8.68 -9.82
C GLY A 156 10.07 9.48 -8.57
N TRP A 157 9.34 10.57 -8.72
CA TRP A 157 8.91 11.41 -7.60
C TRP A 157 7.98 10.67 -6.63
N ALA A 158 8.35 10.63 -5.37
CA ALA A 158 7.50 10.30 -4.22
C ALA A 158 7.34 11.57 -3.39
N ALA A 159 6.21 12.28 -3.53
CA ALA A 159 6.03 13.58 -2.90
C ALA A 159 4.72 13.69 -2.11
N GLY A 160 4.72 14.46 -1.01
CA GLY A 160 3.56 14.66 -0.15
C GLY A 160 2.94 13.33 0.28
N GLY A 161 1.64 13.12 0.01
CA GLY A 161 0.97 11.85 0.29
C GLY A 161 1.59 10.63 -0.41
N GLY A 162 2.25 10.81 -1.56
CA GLY A 162 3.03 9.78 -2.22
C GLY A 162 4.29 9.40 -1.45
N HIS A 163 4.96 10.37 -0.83
CA HIS A 163 6.04 10.10 0.10
C HIS A 163 5.54 9.29 1.31
N SER A 164 4.41 9.67 1.88
CA SER A 164 3.84 8.94 3.02
C SER A 164 3.45 7.50 2.67
N LEU A 165 3.03 7.22 1.42
CA LEU A 165 2.71 5.87 0.97
C LEU A 165 3.93 4.94 0.96
N HIS A 166 5.11 5.42 0.53
CA HIS A 166 6.30 4.57 0.61
C HIS A 166 6.77 4.38 2.06
N VAL A 167 6.61 5.40 2.91
CA VAL A 167 6.98 5.32 4.34
C VAL A 167 6.16 4.27 5.08
N VAL A 168 4.88 4.10 4.77
CA VAL A 168 4.01 3.10 5.41
C VAL A 168 4.16 1.70 4.82
N SER A 169 4.80 1.56 3.65
CA SER A 169 5.09 0.28 3.04
C SER A 169 6.17 -0.47 3.83
N ASP A 170 6.17 -1.79 3.74
CA ASP A 170 7.12 -2.63 4.49
C ASP A 170 8.54 -2.50 3.97
N LEU A 171 8.70 -2.37 2.65
CA LEU A 171 9.98 -2.23 1.96
C LEU A 171 9.87 -1.15 0.88
N THR A 172 11.00 -0.55 0.52
CA THR A 172 11.08 0.43 -0.56
C THR A 172 12.30 0.19 -1.44
N LEU A 173 12.08 0.04 -2.74
CA LEU A 173 13.09 0.08 -3.78
C LEU A 173 13.00 1.42 -4.53
N ALA A 174 14.12 2.03 -4.86
CA ALA A 174 14.14 3.31 -5.55
C ALA A 174 14.97 3.26 -6.84
N SER A 175 14.48 3.92 -7.89
CA SER A 175 15.24 4.16 -9.11
C SER A 175 16.45 5.03 -8.82
N ARG A 176 17.63 4.59 -9.26
CA ARG A 176 18.89 5.36 -9.14
C ARG A 176 18.82 6.68 -9.86
N GLU A 177 18.27 6.68 -11.06
CA GLU A 177 18.29 7.82 -11.97
C GLU A 177 17.14 8.80 -11.70
N HIS A 178 15.97 8.28 -11.29
CA HIS A 178 14.75 9.08 -11.23
C HIS A 178 14.12 9.17 -9.83
N GLY A 179 14.53 8.31 -8.88
CA GLY A 179 13.98 8.31 -7.52
C GLY A 179 14.25 9.62 -6.79
N LYS A 180 13.18 10.33 -6.42
CA LYS A 180 13.21 11.58 -5.67
C LYS A 180 12.15 11.59 -4.59
N PHE A 181 12.53 12.09 -3.43
CA PHE A 181 11.70 12.11 -2.23
C PHE A 181 11.53 13.54 -1.73
N LYS A 182 10.29 13.93 -1.44
CA LYS A 182 9.99 15.27 -0.95
C LYS A 182 8.73 15.28 -0.09
N GLN A 183 8.75 16.00 1.01
CA GLN A 183 7.53 16.39 1.71
C GLN A 183 7.13 17.80 1.31
N THR A 184 5.94 17.91 0.69
CA THR A 184 5.41 19.17 0.16
C THR A 184 4.34 19.78 1.04
N ASP A 185 3.97 19.14 2.13
CA ASP A 185 2.79 19.48 2.91
C ASP A 185 2.81 20.90 3.43
N ALA A 186 3.93 21.34 4.01
CA ALA A 186 4.06 22.71 4.52
C ALA A 186 3.96 23.78 3.41
N ASP A 187 4.45 23.48 2.19
CA ASP A 187 4.41 24.38 1.05
C ASP A 187 2.97 24.61 0.53
N VAL A 188 2.06 23.63 0.75
CA VAL A 188 0.68 23.69 0.28
C VAL A 188 -0.34 23.83 1.42
N ALA A 189 0.10 24.24 2.60
CA ALA A 189 -0.71 24.37 3.81
C ALA A 189 -1.51 23.08 4.13
N SER A 190 -0.81 21.94 4.03
CA SER A 190 -1.27 20.62 4.45
C SER A 190 -0.34 20.04 5.51
N PHE A 191 -0.66 18.88 6.03
CA PHE A 191 0.20 18.16 6.97
C PHE A 191 -0.15 16.67 7.04
N ASP A 192 0.86 15.81 7.06
CA ASP A 192 0.72 14.40 7.45
C ASP A 192 1.30 14.22 8.86
N SER A 193 0.45 14.44 9.86
CA SER A 193 0.77 14.21 11.27
C SER A 193 0.41 12.80 11.75
N GLY A 194 0.07 11.91 10.82
CA GLY A 194 -0.23 10.50 11.07
C GLY A 194 0.99 9.60 10.85
N TYR A 195 0.77 8.52 10.10
CA TYR A 195 1.82 7.53 9.85
C TYR A 195 3.02 8.10 9.09
N GLY A 196 2.82 9.00 8.13
CA GLY A 196 3.93 9.55 7.34
C GLY A 196 5.01 10.17 8.21
N SER A 197 4.67 11.11 9.09
CA SER A 197 5.65 11.75 9.98
C SER A 197 6.15 10.81 11.08
N ALA A 198 5.25 10.05 11.72
CA ALA A 198 5.60 9.21 12.85
C ALA A 198 6.52 8.05 12.45
N LEU A 199 6.23 7.37 11.33
CA LEU A 199 7.03 6.24 10.88
C LEU A 199 8.34 6.68 10.22
N LEU A 200 8.32 7.80 9.46
CA LEU A 200 9.56 8.35 8.93
C LEU A 200 10.56 8.67 10.04
N ALA A 201 10.08 9.26 11.15
CA ALA A 201 10.94 9.56 12.29
C ALA A 201 11.57 8.32 12.95
N ARG A 202 10.91 7.15 12.84
CA ARG A 202 11.48 5.86 13.27
C ARG A 202 12.50 5.29 12.29
N GLN A 203 12.30 5.51 11.00
CA GLN A 203 13.19 5.02 9.94
C GLN A 203 14.51 5.81 9.88
N VAL A 204 14.41 7.15 9.85
CA VAL A 204 15.58 8.03 9.61
C VAL A 204 16.01 8.84 10.84
N GLY A 205 15.32 8.67 11.96
CA GLY A 205 15.54 9.44 13.17
C GLY A 205 14.87 10.81 13.16
N GLN A 206 14.59 11.34 14.36
CA GLN A 206 13.79 12.55 14.56
C GLN A 206 14.32 13.78 13.82
N LYS A 207 15.66 13.96 13.79
CA LYS A 207 16.26 15.16 13.17
C LYS A 207 16.09 15.16 11.66
N ARG A 208 16.34 14.05 11.00
CA ARG A 208 16.17 13.91 9.55
C ARG A 208 14.70 14.01 9.14
N ALA A 209 13.81 13.35 9.87
CA ALA A 209 12.37 13.44 9.58
C ALA A 209 11.87 14.89 9.66
N ARG A 210 12.26 15.63 10.71
CA ARG A 210 11.90 17.06 10.84
C ARG A 210 12.51 17.92 9.74
N GLU A 211 13.75 17.68 9.36
CA GLU A 211 14.38 18.38 8.23
C GLU A 211 13.56 18.17 6.94
N ILE A 212 13.19 16.92 6.64
CA ILE A 212 12.40 16.59 5.45
C ILE A 212 11.05 17.30 5.46
N PHE A 213 10.32 17.25 6.60
CA PHE A 213 8.99 17.86 6.70
C PHE A 213 9.02 19.40 6.80
N PHE A 214 9.99 19.95 7.53
CA PHE A 214 9.99 21.41 7.80
C PHE A 214 10.64 22.22 6.69
N LEU A 215 11.60 21.64 5.99
CA LEU A 215 12.31 22.35 4.92
C LEU A 215 11.79 22.03 3.54
N GLY A 216 11.06 20.93 3.36
CA GLY A 216 10.48 20.54 2.07
C GLY A 216 11.50 20.40 0.94
N ARG A 217 12.72 19.97 1.26
CA ARG A 217 13.81 19.79 0.28
C ARG A 217 13.63 18.53 -0.54
N ASP A 218 14.25 18.51 -1.72
CA ASP A 218 14.34 17.33 -2.56
C ASP A 218 15.49 16.44 -2.09
N TYR A 219 15.24 15.13 -1.99
CA TYR A 219 16.25 14.13 -1.68
C TYR A 219 16.33 13.11 -2.81
N SER A 220 17.54 12.77 -3.23
CA SER A 220 17.80 11.72 -4.22
C SER A 220 17.59 10.32 -3.63
N ALA A 221 17.49 9.32 -4.49
CA ALA A 221 17.43 7.91 -4.08
C ALA A 221 18.65 7.51 -3.22
N ARG A 222 19.83 8.05 -3.56
CA ARG A 222 21.07 7.78 -2.81
C ARG A 222 21.00 8.36 -1.40
N GLU A 223 20.61 9.63 -1.24
CA GLU A 223 20.45 10.26 0.07
C GLU A 223 19.39 9.52 0.90
N ALA A 224 18.28 9.11 0.28
CA ALA A 224 17.25 8.32 0.93
C ALA A 224 17.77 6.96 1.45
N PHE A 225 18.64 6.31 0.68
CA PHE A 225 19.31 5.07 1.09
C PHE A 225 20.28 5.30 2.24
N GLU A 226 21.12 6.34 2.16
CA GLU A 226 22.08 6.69 3.20
C GLU A 226 21.41 7.07 4.53
N MET A 227 20.18 7.60 4.48
CA MET A 227 19.35 7.88 5.66
C MET A 227 18.63 6.64 6.23
N GLY A 228 18.60 5.53 5.51
CA GLY A 228 17.82 4.35 5.89
C GLY A 228 16.34 4.44 5.54
N MET A 229 15.95 5.37 4.66
CA MET A 229 14.57 5.57 4.22
C MET A 229 14.14 4.55 3.16
N VAL A 230 15.09 4.01 2.38
CA VAL A 230 14.85 2.99 1.35
C VAL A 230 15.80 1.80 1.51
N ASN A 231 15.35 0.61 1.09
CA ASN A 231 16.10 -0.64 1.28
C ASN A 231 17.17 -0.84 0.20
N ALA A 232 16.91 -0.40 -1.03
CA ALA A 232 17.87 -0.50 -2.13
C ALA A 232 17.65 0.56 -3.20
N VAL A 233 18.74 0.91 -3.89
CA VAL A 233 18.76 1.78 -5.06
C VAL A 233 19.19 0.98 -6.27
N VAL A 234 18.31 0.88 -7.26
CA VAL A 234 18.43 -0.02 -8.40
C VAL A 234 18.47 0.79 -9.70
N PRO A 235 19.25 0.38 -10.73
CA PRO A 235 19.15 0.99 -12.04
C PRO A 235 17.69 1.00 -12.53
N HIS A 236 17.24 2.10 -13.11
CA HIS A 236 15.84 2.32 -13.47
C HIS A 236 15.25 1.16 -14.29
N GLN A 237 15.96 0.73 -15.31
CA GLN A 237 15.52 -0.34 -16.21
C GLN A 237 15.40 -1.72 -15.53
N GLN A 238 16.03 -1.91 -14.35
CA GLN A 238 15.97 -3.15 -13.57
C GLN A 238 14.99 -3.05 -12.40
N LEU A 239 14.41 -1.89 -12.14
CA LEU A 239 13.70 -1.61 -10.91
C LEU A 239 12.48 -2.53 -10.69
N GLU A 240 11.60 -2.68 -11.70
CA GLU A 240 10.42 -3.56 -11.57
C GLU A 240 10.81 -5.05 -11.57
N ALA A 241 11.82 -5.44 -12.35
CA ALA A 241 12.33 -6.81 -12.35
C ALA A 241 12.89 -7.19 -10.97
N THR A 242 13.73 -6.33 -10.36
CA THR A 242 14.24 -6.56 -9.00
C THR A 242 13.11 -6.60 -7.96
N ALA A 243 12.10 -5.75 -8.08
CA ALA A 243 10.96 -5.80 -7.19
C ALA A 243 10.17 -7.11 -7.33
N LEU A 244 10.03 -7.62 -8.54
CA LEU A 244 9.38 -8.90 -8.82
C LEU A 244 10.18 -10.07 -8.24
N GLU A 245 11.52 -10.05 -8.36
CA GLU A 245 12.43 -11.02 -7.72
C GLU A 245 12.27 -11.03 -6.19
N TRP A 246 12.19 -9.87 -5.57
CA TRP A 246 11.92 -9.77 -4.12
C TRP A 246 10.54 -10.32 -3.77
N GLY A 247 9.54 -10.04 -4.61
CA GLY A 247 8.21 -10.62 -4.47
C GLY A 247 8.22 -12.15 -4.56
N ALA A 248 8.98 -12.71 -5.51
CA ALA A 248 9.18 -14.16 -5.64
C ALA A 248 9.82 -14.75 -4.38
N GLU A 249 10.89 -14.12 -3.89
CA GLU A 249 11.56 -14.57 -2.66
C GLU A 249 10.61 -14.53 -1.44
N ILE A 250 9.83 -13.48 -1.25
CA ILE A 250 8.84 -13.37 -0.18
C ILE A 250 7.83 -14.52 -0.26
N ASN A 251 7.36 -14.86 -1.44
CA ASN A 251 6.39 -15.94 -1.66
C ASN A 251 6.95 -17.35 -1.38
N THR A 252 8.26 -17.51 -1.20
CA THR A 252 8.85 -18.78 -0.72
C THR A 252 8.77 -18.95 0.80
N LYS A 253 8.48 -17.90 1.54
CA LYS A 253 8.47 -17.91 3.01
C LYS A 253 7.13 -18.42 3.56
N SER A 254 7.12 -18.84 4.82
CA SER A 254 5.90 -19.26 5.51
C SER A 254 4.89 -18.11 5.59
N PRO A 255 3.67 -18.24 5.03
CA PRO A 255 2.67 -17.16 5.10
C PRO A 255 2.32 -16.76 6.52
N THR A 256 2.23 -17.71 7.43
CA THR A 256 1.94 -17.45 8.85
C THR A 256 3.08 -16.68 9.52
N ALA A 257 4.34 -17.11 9.31
CA ALA A 257 5.49 -16.42 9.87
C ALA A 257 5.62 -14.98 9.34
N MET A 258 5.46 -14.77 8.02
CA MET A 258 5.53 -13.44 7.42
C MET A 258 4.47 -12.49 8.00
N LYS A 259 3.23 -12.96 8.14
CA LYS A 259 2.17 -12.18 8.77
C LYS A 259 2.50 -11.83 10.23
N MET A 260 2.92 -12.81 11.02
CA MET A 260 3.21 -12.58 12.43
C MET A 260 4.44 -11.69 12.63
N LEU A 261 5.44 -11.77 11.76
CA LEU A 261 6.58 -10.85 11.76
C LEU A 261 6.13 -9.42 11.43
N LYS A 262 5.33 -9.22 10.37
CA LYS A 262 4.79 -7.89 10.06
C LYS A 262 3.98 -7.31 11.22
N TYR A 263 3.14 -8.10 11.86
CA TYR A 263 2.39 -7.69 13.04
C TYR A 263 3.30 -7.41 14.23
N GLY A 264 4.35 -8.21 14.44
CA GLY A 264 5.36 -7.98 15.46
C GLY A 264 6.08 -6.64 15.31
N PHE A 265 6.35 -6.21 14.06
CA PHE A 265 6.92 -4.89 13.80
C PHE A 265 5.92 -3.74 13.98
N ASN A 266 4.67 -3.94 13.58
CA ASN A 266 3.71 -2.84 13.45
C ASN A 266 2.82 -2.65 14.67
N LEU A 267 2.24 -3.73 15.22
CA LEU A 267 1.16 -3.63 16.20
C LEU A 267 1.55 -3.11 17.59
N PRO A 268 2.78 -3.30 18.10
CA PRO A 268 3.16 -2.75 19.41
C PRO A 268 2.98 -1.23 19.51
N ASP A 269 3.12 -0.53 18.40
CA ASP A 269 2.98 0.92 18.35
C ASP A 269 1.52 1.42 18.20
N GLU A 270 0.59 0.51 17.90
CA GLU A 270 -0.81 0.83 17.61
C GLU A 270 -1.75 0.72 18.83
N GLY A 271 -1.18 0.49 20.02
CA GLY A 271 -1.94 0.42 21.26
C GLY A 271 -3.04 -0.64 21.23
N LEU A 272 -4.22 -0.33 21.75
CA LEU A 272 -5.35 -1.29 21.83
C LEU A 272 -5.83 -1.76 20.44
N VAL A 273 -5.71 -0.95 19.41
CA VAL A 273 -6.07 -1.36 18.03
C VAL A 273 -5.14 -2.46 17.56
N GLY A 274 -3.83 -2.32 17.78
CA GLY A 274 -2.85 -3.35 17.47
C GLY A 274 -3.07 -4.62 18.28
N GLN A 275 -3.35 -4.49 19.57
CA GLN A 275 -3.68 -5.63 20.43
C GLN A 275 -4.92 -6.38 19.94
N GLN A 276 -5.96 -5.69 19.49
CA GLN A 276 -7.18 -6.32 18.96
C GLN A 276 -6.92 -7.11 17.68
N LEU A 277 -6.09 -6.57 16.79
CA LEU A 277 -5.67 -7.27 15.55
C LEU A 277 -4.84 -8.51 15.87
N PHE A 278 -3.87 -8.38 16.76
CA PHE A 278 -3.06 -9.52 17.23
C PHE A 278 -3.94 -10.60 17.86
N ALA A 279 -4.89 -10.21 18.72
CA ALA A 279 -5.80 -11.14 19.41
C ALA A 279 -6.63 -11.96 18.40
N GLY A 280 -7.12 -11.34 17.31
CA GLY A 280 -7.86 -12.03 16.26
C GLY A 280 -7.02 -13.12 15.60
N GLU A 281 -5.75 -12.84 15.27
CA GLU A 281 -4.85 -13.82 14.67
C GLU A 281 -4.39 -14.90 15.67
N ALA A 282 -4.08 -14.53 16.89
CA ALA A 282 -3.72 -15.48 17.94
C ALA A 282 -4.87 -16.46 18.23
N THR A 283 -6.10 -15.96 18.29
CA THR A 283 -7.31 -16.80 18.46
C THR A 283 -7.48 -17.76 17.28
N ARG A 284 -7.30 -17.28 16.04
CA ARG A 284 -7.39 -18.11 14.84
C ARG A 284 -6.35 -19.25 14.85
N LEU A 285 -5.12 -18.97 15.27
CA LEU A 285 -4.07 -19.99 15.41
C LEU A 285 -4.40 -20.96 16.54
N ALA A 286 -4.87 -20.46 17.67
CA ALA A 286 -5.25 -21.29 18.82
C ALA A 286 -6.36 -22.30 18.48
N TYR A 287 -7.35 -21.90 17.69
CA TYR A 287 -8.44 -22.82 17.25
C TYR A 287 -7.96 -24.01 16.40
N GLY A 288 -6.76 -23.96 15.84
CA GLY A 288 -6.13 -25.07 15.15
C GLY A 288 -5.51 -26.12 16.06
N THR A 289 -5.39 -25.86 17.37
CA THR A 289 -4.74 -26.76 18.31
C THR A 289 -5.66 -27.90 18.78
N GLU A 290 -5.08 -29.02 19.21
CA GLU A 290 -5.81 -30.14 19.82
C GLU A 290 -6.46 -29.73 21.14
N GLU A 291 -5.85 -28.82 21.88
CA GLU A 291 -6.41 -28.24 23.12
C GLU A 291 -7.72 -27.50 22.88
N ALA A 292 -7.78 -26.67 21.84
CA ALA A 292 -9.02 -25.98 21.45
C ALA A 292 -10.10 -26.95 20.95
N LYS A 293 -9.72 -28.03 20.27
CA LYS A 293 -10.65 -29.10 19.86
C LYS A 293 -11.26 -29.79 21.08
N GLU A 294 -10.44 -30.16 22.07
CA GLU A 294 -10.93 -30.72 23.32
C GLU A 294 -11.94 -29.81 24.00
N GLY A 295 -11.64 -28.53 24.13
CA GLY A 295 -12.55 -27.55 24.75
C GLY A 295 -13.90 -27.48 24.03
N ARG A 296 -13.87 -27.44 22.68
CA ARG A 296 -15.07 -27.44 21.82
C ARG A 296 -15.88 -28.72 21.98
N ASP A 297 -15.20 -29.89 21.81
CA ASP A 297 -15.88 -31.18 21.80
C ASP A 297 -16.51 -31.53 23.15
N ALA A 298 -15.78 -31.27 24.24
CA ALA A 298 -16.33 -31.42 25.59
C ALA A 298 -17.59 -30.59 25.81
N PHE A 299 -17.60 -29.33 25.31
CA PHE A 299 -18.77 -28.44 25.41
C PHE A 299 -19.95 -28.97 24.58
N VAL A 300 -19.73 -29.39 23.33
CA VAL A 300 -20.78 -29.89 22.43
C VAL A 300 -21.35 -31.22 22.94
N GLU A 301 -20.49 -32.11 23.41
CA GLU A 301 -20.85 -33.44 23.94
C GLU A 301 -21.40 -33.40 25.38
N LYS A 302 -21.39 -32.21 26.02
CA LYS A 302 -21.83 -32.02 27.42
C LYS A 302 -21.10 -32.91 28.40
N ARG A 303 -19.83 -33.18 28.16
CA ARG A 303 -18.96 -33.95 29.07
C ARG A 303 -17.97 -33.02 29.79
N PRO A 304 -17.37 -33.47 30.91
CA PRO A 304 -16.24 -32.78 31.49
C PRO A 304 -15.10 -32.59 30.49
N ARG A 305 -14.51 -31.39 30.51
CA ARG A 305 -13.29 -31.10 29.72
C ARG A 305 -12.09 -31.75 30.42
N ASP A 306 -11.17 -32.27 29.61
CA ASP A 306 -9.92 -32.86 30.09
C ASP A 306 -8.71 -32.23 29.39
N PHE A 307 -8.09 -31.29 30.06
CA PHE A 307 -6.86 -30.64 29.62
C PHE A 307 -5.60 -31.24 30.24
N SER A 308 -5.68 -32.30 31.01
CA SER A 308 -4.54 -32.89 31.75
C SER A 308 -3.44 -33.42 30.85
N ARG A 309 -3.77 -33.76 29.60
CA ARG A 309 -2.82 -34.26 28.59
C ARG A 309 -2.01 -33.15 27.91
N PHE A 310 -2.35 -31.91 28.13
CA PHE A 310 -1.68 -30.77 27.50
C PHE A 310 -0.66 -30.16 28.49
N PRO A 311 0.59 -29.99 28.06
CA PRO A 311 1.62 -29.44 28.95
C PRO A 311 1.45 -27.94 29.16
N TRP A 312 1.82 -27.47 30.36
CA TRP A 312 1.88 -26.03 30.68
C TRP A 312 3.15 -25.34 30.12
N SER A 313 4.10 -26.11 29.64
CA SER A 313 5.34 -25.62 29.02
C SER A 313 5.70 -26.47 27.81
N TYR A 314 6.21 -25.85 26.80
CA TYR A 314 6.71 -26.50 25.60
C TYR A 314 8.22 -26.48 25.56
#